data_740b54a1d9ee0bcb4ce43fe5f3129b87
#
_entry.id   740b54a1d9ee0bcb4ce43fe5f3129b87
#
_cell.length_a   1.000
_cell.length_b   1.000
_cell.length_c   1.000
_cell.angle_alpha   90.00
_cell.angle_beta   90.00
_cell.angle_gamma   90.00
#
_symmetry.space_group_name_H-M   'P 1'
#
loop_
_entity.id
_entity.type
_entity.pdbx_description
1 polymer ?
#
loop_
_entity_poly.entity_id
_entity_poly.type
_entity_poly.pdbx_seq_one_letter_code
_entity_poly.pdbx_strand_id
1 'polypeptide(L)'
;MSNINKTENLEETRVCKECGRELRMSEFRTKTIGWTTHTYHVCNECFKDKMLTARKQNFYEKGITLYKSDKSMTTVRKYKAVHPSRILPESVSGIESMASDEVFARLLDYKDTWVSNYGRVIEKRQDSYQLLKSTCSRADKELYYTLNKNVYNEKKEEWGYKKFKVRACDLVIQTFIVNEDMKNNIACYHRNGDRQDNYYKNLYPVTETQYEAIETEYLKNDTISEDRIMKIVNDMKYKADGWNPWYYRRSFEGVGYLGTDDVDYYSDAYNRWTNMIQRCYNSKIHAYKPYYKNTRVCDEWQNFSNFKIWYDEHYIPGNAIDLDKDLLCNEANIYSPETCSFLSHYLNTVFEDREAPNTTLNDDGKYEVSIMILNKKIDLGIYDTEDEAKKGVIEGKKNYIDELAEKSRGKVPDCVYDAMKNWKVKVS
;
A
#
# COMPACT_ATOMS: atom_id res chain seq x y z
N MET A 1 3.12 29.06 69.13
CA MET A 1 2.15 29.67 68.18
C MET A 1 2.96 30.05 66.93
N SER A 2 2.97 29.23 65.96
CA SER A 2 3.64 29.50 64.67
C SER A 2 2.60 29.30 63.59
N ASN A 3 2.14 30.44 63.07
CA ASN A 3 1.23 30.51 61.93
C ASN A 3 1.99 30.06 60.67
N ILE A 4 1.62 28.92 60.13
CA ILE A 4 2.02 28.49 58.76
C ILE A 4 1.01 29.11 57.80
N ASN A 5 1.37 30.22 57.16
CA ASN A 5 0.66 30.75 56.02
C ASN A 5 0.82 29.76 54.85
N LYS A 6 -0.21 28.98 54.54
CA LYS A 6 -0.39 28.34 53.26
C LYS A 6 -0.69 29.42 52.23
N THR A 7 0.29 29.85 51.46
CA THR A 7 0.08 30.55 50.22
C THR A 7 -0.50 29.55 49.22
N GLU A 8 -1.82 29.63 48.96
CA GLU A 8 -2.45 28.98 47.82
C GLU A 8 -1.83 29.60 46.57
N ASN A 9 -1.06 28.78 45.85
CA ASN A 9 -0.63 29.13 44.48
C ASN A 9 -1.90 29.16 43.61
N LEU A 10 -2.47 30.33 43.44
CA LEU A 10 -3.46 30.58 42.39
C LEU A 10 -2.77 30.35 41.05
N GLU A 11 -3.06 29.20 40.42
CA GLU A 11 -2.58 28.94 39.07
C GLU A 11 -3.17 30.03 38.14
N GLU A 12 -2.29 30.77 37.48
CA GLU A 12 -2.69 31.79 36.50
C GLU A 12 -3.54 31.19 35.40
N THR A 13 -4.72 31.77 35.15
CA THR A 13 -5.64 31.40 34.10
C THR A 13 -5.67 32.46 33.01
N ARG A 14 -6.12 32.10 31.84
CA ARG A 14 -6.32 32.98 30.68
C ARG A 14 -7.54 32.56 29.89
N VAL A 15 -8.28 33.53 29.36
CA VAL A 15 -9.39 33.28 28.45
C VAL A 15 -8.83 33.04 27.03
N CYS A 16 -9.21 31.93 26.42
CA CYS A 16 -8.87 31.61 25.02
C CYS A 16 -9.68 32.55 24.08
N LYS A 17 -8.97 33.22 23.15
CA LYS A 17 -9.62 34.13 22.18
C LYS A 17 -10.56 33.44 21.17
N GLU A 18 -10.42 32.12 20.99
CA GLU A 18 -11.22 31.37 20.03
C GLU A 18 -12.46 30.73 20.64
N CYS A 19 -12.28 29.94 21.72
CA CYS A 19 -13.41 29.23 22.34
C CYS A 19 -14.02 29.94 23.56
N GLY A 20 -13.44 31.05 24.01
CA GLY A 20 -13.93 31.82 25.16
C GLY A 20 -13.75 31.12 26.51
N ARG A 21 -13.18 29.92 26.58
CA ARG A 21 -12.97 29.20 27.85
C ARG A 21 -11.82 29.81 28.63
N GLU A 22 -12.02 29.94 29.94
CA GLU A 22 -10.94 30.25 30.86
C GLU A 22 -10.18 28.99 31.19
N LEU A 23 -8.88 28.95 30.90
CA LEU A 23 -8.01 27.77 30.95
C LEU A 23 -6.72 28.13 31.64
N ARG A 24 -6.04 27.13 32.22
CA ARG A 24 -4.71 27.30 32.83
C ARG A 24 -3.68 27.73 31.80
N MET A 25 -2.67 28.48 32.22
CA MET A 25 -1.61 28.96 31.32
C MET A 25 -0.85 27.79 30.64
N SER A 26 -0.78 26.62 31.27
CA SER A 26 -0.20 25.39 30.69
C SER A 26 -0.96 24.85 29.48
N GLU A 27 -2.22 25.23 29.31
CA GLU A 27 -3.05 24.83 28.17
C GLU A 27 -2.88 25.77 26.95
N PHE A 28 -1.97 26.74 27.06
CA PHE A 28 -1.61 27.64 25.97
C PHE A 28 -0.18 27.36 25.51
N ARG A 29 0.07 27.51 24.22
CA ARG A 29 1.42 27.39 23.66
C ARG A 29 2.28 28.56 24.09
N THR A 30 3.56 28.28 24.27
CA THR A 30 4.57 29.29 24.52
C THR A 30 5.62 29.28 23.42
N LYS A 31 6.26 30.42 23.15
CA LYS A 31 7.41 30.55 22.28
C LYS A 31 8.44 31.44 22.97
N THR A 32 9.64 30.93 23.12
CA THR A 32 10.77 31.69 23.65
C THR A 32 11.52 32.36 22.50
N ILE A 33 11.71 33.65 22.57
CA ILE A 33 12.49 34.46 21.63
C ILE A 33 13.55 35.20 22.46
N GLY A 34 14.82 34.82 22.31
CA GLY A 34 15.89 35.27 23.18
C GLY A 34 15.64 34.85 24.63
N TRP A 35 15.59 35.81 25.56
CA TRP A 35 15.35 35.59 26.98
C TRP A 35 13.88 35.72 27.41
N THR A 36 12.95 36.00 26.46
CA THR A 36 11.53 36.27 26.78
C THR A 36 10.65 35.14 26.26
N THR A 37 9.79 34.60 27.15
CA THR A 37 8.79 33.60 26.78
C THR A 37 7.44 34.30 26.57
N HIS A 38 6.87 34.11 25.39
CA HIS A 38 5.55 34.63 25.03
C HIS A 38 4.52 33.49 25.03
N THR A 39 3.42 33.71 25.71
CA THR A 39 2.27 32.75 25.71
C THR A 39 1.21 33.23 24.68
N TYR A 40 0.82 32.32 23.81
CA TYR A 40 -0.20 32.59 22.81
C TYR A 40 -1.58 32.83 23.44
N HIS A 41 -2.47 33.53 22.71
CA HIS A 41 -3.83 33.83 23.17
C HIS A 41 -4.86 32.77 22.75
N VAL A 42 -4.46 31.74 22.06
CA VAL A 42 -5.31 30.64 21.59
C VAL A 42 -4.83 29.37 22.30
N CYS A 43 -5.75 28.63 22.92
CA CYS A 43 -5.41 27.41 23.63
C CYS A 43 -4.91 26.31 22.67
N ASN A 44 -4.26 25.31 23.24
CA ASN A 44 -3.64 24.21 22.48
C ASN A 44 -4.67 23.46 21.61
N GLU A 45 -5.89 23.29 22.11
CA GLU A 45 -6.97 22.60 21.42
C GLU A 45 -7.46 23.39 20.19
N CYS A 46 -7.83 24.66 20.37
CA CYS A 46 -8.24 25.53 19.26
C CYS A 46 -7.11 25.75 18.23
N PHE A 47 -5.87 25.80 18.68
CA PHE A 47 -4.74 25.88 17.76
C PHE A 47 -4.60 24.60 16.91
N LYS A 48 -4.79 23.42 17.53
CA LYS A 48 -4.79 22.14 16.78
C LYS A 48 -5.92 22.12 15.74
N ASP A 49 -7.13 22.55 16.11
CA ASP A 49 -8.27 22.60 15.22
C ASP A 49 -8.07 23.56 14.04
N LYS A 50 -7.50 24.76 14.31
CA LYS A 50 -7.13 25.70 13.24
C LYS A 50 -6.08 25.12 12.29
N MET A 51 -5.06 24.46 12.82
CA MET A 51 -4.02 23.83 12.01
C MET A 51 -4.57 22.67 11.17
N LEU A 52 -5.49 21.88 11.75
CA LEU A 52 -6.18 20.81 11.02
C LEU A 52 -7.08 21.37 9.92
N THR A 53 -7.82 22.45 10.19
CA THR A 53 -8.71 23.10 9.22
C THR A 53 -7.89 23.73 8.09
N ALA A 54 -6.84 24.49 8.40
CA ALA A 54 -5.96 25.09 7.40
C ALA A 54 -5.25 24.04 6.54
N ARG A 55 -4.84 22.92 7.14
CA ARG A 55 -4.28 21.79 6.39
C ARG A 55 -5.30 21.13 5.47
N LYS A 56 -6.53 20.87 5.97
CA LYS A 56 -7.63 20.35 5.14
C LYS A 56 -7.89 21.27 3.95
N GLN A 57 -7.96 22.58 4.15
CA GLN A 57 -8.20 23.57 3.11
C GLN A 57 -7.07 23.59 2.07
N ASN A 58 -5.81 23.56 2.53
CA ASN A 58 -4.63 23.53 1.66
C ASN A 58 -4.57 22.22 0.82
N PHE A 59 -5.11 21.10 1.34
CA PHE A 59 -5.21 19.84 0.60
C PHE A 59 -6.30 19.87 -0.46
N TYR A 60 -7.46 20.48 -0.17
CA TYR A 60 -8.54 20.66 -1.15
C TYR A 60 -8.09 21.59 -2.29
N GLU A 61 -7.41 22.67 -1.97
CA GLU A 61 -6.91 23.64 -2.95
C GLU A 61 -5.80 23.05 -3.86
N LYS A 62 -5.04 22.08 -3.37
CA LYS A 62 -4.01 21.37 -4.14
C LYS A 62 -4.53 20.15 -4.91
N GLY A 63 -5.83 19.88 -4.89
CA GLY A 63 -6.43 18.70 -5.55
C GLY A 63 -6.03 17.36 -4.93
N ILE A 64 -5.41 17.38 -3.76
CA ILE A 64 -5.08 16.18 -3.01
C ILE A 64 -6.32 15.82 -2.19
N THR A 65 -7.09 14.86 -2.66
CA THR A 65 -8.21 14.32 -1.90
C THR A 65 -7.64 13.63 -0.67
N LEU A 66 -7.76 14.27 0.49
CA LEU A 66 -7.57 13.56 1.75
C LEU A 66 -8.58 12.42 1.75
N TYR A 67 -8.05 11.20 1.77
CA TYR A 67 -8.89 10.07 2.06
C TYR A 67 -9.42 10.26 3.49
N LYS A 68 -10.65 10.70 3.59
CA LYS A 68 -11.37 10.55 4.85
C LYS A 68 -11.66 9.06 4.95
N SER A 69 -11.27 8.45 6.05
CA SER A 69 -11.94 7.28 6.57
C SER A 69 -13.38 7.75 6.90
N ASP A 70 -14.18 7.93 5.86
CA ASP A 70 -15.56 8.33 6.01
C ASP A 70 -16.31 7.13 6.55
N LYS A 71 -16.39 7.08 7.90
CA LYS A 71 -17.47 6.45 8.66
C LYS A 71 -17.77 4.96 8.41
N SER A 72 -17.19 4.33 7.41
CA SER A 72 -17.23 2.89 7.22
C SER A 72 -15.86 2.34 7.58
N MET A 73 -15.78 1.47 8.56
CA MET A 73 -14.55 0.76 8.93
C MET A 73 -14.01 -0.11 7.80
N THR A 74 -14.84 -0.38 6.81
CA THR A 74 -14.50 -1.16 5.63
C THR A 74 -14.41 -0.24 4.45
N THR A 75 -13.20 0.22 4.14
CA THR A 75 -12.96 0.97 2.93
C THR A 75 -12.37 0.03 1.88
N VAL A 76 -13.18 -0.24 0.84
CA VAL A 76 -12.72 -1.00 -0.31
C VAL A 76 -11.65 -0.20 -1.04
N ARG A 77 -10.56 -0.84 -1.40
CA ARG A 77 -9.54 -0.24 -2.25
C ARG A 77 -10.18 0.24 -3.55
N LYS A 78 -10.15 1.55 -3.77
CA LYS A 78 -10.77 2.19 -4.95
C LYS A 78 -9.99 1.98 -6.23
N TYR A 79 -8.70 1.68 -6.11
CA TYR A 79 -7.83 1.43 -7.23
C TYR A 79 -7.32 0.00 -7.13
N LYS A 80 -7.64 -0.70 -8.13
CA LYS A 80 -7.21 -2.07 -8.32
C LYS A 80 -6.19 -2.02 -9.43
N ALA A 81 -4.95 -1.99 -9.06
CA ALA A 81 -3.88 -2.05 -10.03
C ALA A 81 -3.88 -3.39 -10.75
N VAL A 82 -4.11 -4.44 -10.01
CA VAL A 82 -4.45 -5.75 -10.55
C VAL A 82 -5.96 -5.86 -10.44
N HIS A 83 -6.66 -5.57 -11.52
CA HIS A 83 -8.12 -5.63 -11.55
C HIS A 83 -8.58 -7.01 -11.09
N PRO A 84 -9.47 -7.10 -10.09
CA PRO A 84 -10.13 -8.35 -9.79
C PRO A 84 -10.80 -8.81 -11.08
N SER A 85 -10.34 -9.91 -11.59
CA SER A 85 -11.00 -10.58 -12.71
C SER A 85 -12.25 -11.25 -12.17
N ARG A 86 -13.40 -10.92 -12.72
CA ARG A 86 -14.59 -11.73 -12.47
C ARG A 86 -14.41 -13.05 -13.22
N ILE A 87 -14.04 -14.07 -12.45
CA ILE A 87 -13.95 -15.44 -12.98
C ILE A 87 -15.34 -16.02 -12.91
N LEU A 88 -15.84 -16.51 -14.05
CA LEU A 88 -17.20 -17.07 -14.15
C LEU A 88 -17.30 -18.44 -13.48
N PRO A 89 -18.46 -18.79 -12.89
CA PRO A 89 -18.65 -20.06 -12.16
C PRO A 89 -18.33 -21.30 -13.00
N GLU A 90 -18.67 -21.28 -14.26
CA GLU A 90 -18.45 -22.39 -15.21
C GLU A 90 -16.97 -22.64 -15.50
N SER A 91 -16.10 -21.66 -15.23
CA SER A 91 -14.65 -21.81 -15.37
C SER A 91 -13.97 -22.27 -14.06
N VAL A 92 -14.74 -22.44 -12.97
CA VAL A 92 -14.20 -22.80 -11.65
C VAL A 92 -14.75 -24.15 -11.21
N SER A 93 -13.89 -25.15 -11.11
CA SER A 93 -14.26 -26.45 -10.59
C SER A 93 -14.54 -26.40 -9.08
N GLY A 94 -15.64 -27.01 -8.64
CA GLY A 94 -16.03 -27.10 -7.24
C GLY A 94 -16.78 -25.88 -6.69
N ILE A 95 -17.19 -24.94 -7.56
CA ILE A 95 -18.06 -23.81 -7.18
C ILE A 95 -19.41 -23.96 -7.89
N GLU A 96 -20.50 -23.99 -7.11
CA GLU A 96 -21.85 -24.16 -7.68
C GLU A 96 -22.42 -22.83 -8.17
N SER A 97 -22.16 -21.74 -7.43
CA SER A 97 -22.65 -20.41 -7.75
C SER A 97 -21.72 -19.33 -7.23
N MET A 98 -21.73 -18.17 -7.90
CA MET A 98 -21.10 -16.95 -7.44
C MET A 98 -22.14 -15.88 -7.15
N ALA A 99 -21.92 -15.09 -6.09
CA ALA A 99 -22.74 -13.91 -5.85
C ALA A 99 -22.56 -12.91 -7.02
N SER A 100 -23.59 -12.09 -7.27
CA SER A 100 -23.60 -11.14 -8.39
C SER A 100 -22.46 -10.11 -8.33
N ASP A 101 -21.99 -9.80 -7.11
CA ASP A 101 -20.89 -8.87 -6.83
C ASP A 101 -19.59 -9.57 -6.45
N GLU A 102 -19.52 -10.90 -6.57
CA GLU A 102 -18.29 -11.61 -6.25
C GLU A 102 -17.26 -11.44 -7.36
N VAL A 103 -16.05 -11.09 -6.92
CA VAL A 103 -14.89 -10.90 -7.80
C VAL A 103 -13.67 -11.55 -7.16
N PHE A 104 -12.82 -12.12 -7.98
CA PHE A 104 -11.54 -12.68 -7.54
C PHE A 104 -10.40 -11.78 -7.94
N ALA A 105 -9.45 -11.56 -7.02
CA ALA A 105 -8.21 -10.86 -7.25
C ALA A 105 -7.01 -11.79 -7.05
N ARG A 106 -6.00 -11.65 -7.90
CA ARG A 106 -4.77 -12.44 -7.81
C ARG A 106 -3.99 -12.06 -6.55
N LEU A 107 -3.48 -13.07 -5.86
CA LEU A 107 -2.54 -12.92 -4.75
C LEU A 107 -1.12 -13.05 -5.32
N LEU A 108 -0.41 -11.93 -5.49
CA LEU A 108 0.88 -11.90 -6.19
C LEU A 108 1.99 -12.73 -5.49
N ASP A 109 1.92 -12.80 -4.18
CA ASP A 109 2.88 -13.57 -3.38
C ASP A 109 2.60 -15.08 -3.36
N TYR A 110 1.48 -15.52 -3.94
CA TYR A 110 1.08 -16.92 -3.90
C TYR A 110 0.99 -17.51 -5.30
N LYS A 111 1.41 -18.78 -5.41
CA LYS A 111 1.44 -19.48 -6.68
C LYS A 111 0.04 -19.62 -7.28
N ASP A 112 -0.17 -18.99 -8.45
CA ASP A 112 -1.38 -19.13 -9.25
C ASP A 112 -2.70 -19.11 -8.44
N THR A 113 -2.76 -18.19 -7.46
CA THR A 113 -3.82 -18.14 -6.45
C THR A 113 -4.59 -16.83 -6.52
N TRP A 114 -5.92 -16.89 -6.36
CA TRP A 114 -6.83 -15.75 -6.27
C TRP A 114 -7.71 -15.88 -5.03
N VAL A 115 -8.08 -14.76 -4.45
CA VAL A 115 -9.06 -14.68 -3.37
C VAL A 115 -10.26 -13.85 -3.82
N SER A 116 -11.47 -14.26 -3.42
CA SER A 116 -12.67 -13.48 -3.65
C SER A 116 -12.94 -12.51 -2.50
N ASN A 117 -13.73 -11.47 -2.80
CA ASN A 117 -14.25 -10.57 -1.78
C ASN A 117 -15.23 -11.23 -0.79
N TYR A 118 -15.49 -12.53 -0.91
CA TYR A 118 -16.19 -13.40 0.02
C TYR A 118 -15.25 -14.34 0.79
N GLY A 119 -13.93 -14.24 0.58
CA GLY A 119 -12.95 -15.10 1.24
C GLY A 119 -12.81 -16.50 0.65
N ARG A 120 -13.40 -16.76 -0.51
CA ARG A 120 -13.16 -18.01 -1.24
C ARG A 120 -11.84 -17.91 -1.98
N VAL A 121 -11.07 -18.99 -2.02
CA VAL A 121 -9.77 -19.06 -2.67
C VAL A 121 -9.80 -20.05 -3.81
N ILE A 122 -9.31 -19.64 -4.97
CA ILE A 122 -9.14 -20.51 -6.12
C ILE A 122 -7.67 -20.55 -6.55
N GLU A 123 -7.28 -21.69 -7.10
CA GLU A 123 -5.96 -21.90 -7.69
C GLU A 123 -6.11 -22.24 -9.18
N LYS A 124 -5.30 -21.64 -10.03
CA LYS A 124 -5.26 -22.00 -11.44
C LYS A 124 -4.41 -23.26 -11.61
N ARG A 125 -4.98 -24.27 -12.29
CA ARG A 125 -4.29 -25.52 -12.65
C ARG A 125 -4.41 -25.73 -14.15
N GLN A 126 -3.30 -25.60 -14.85
CA GLN A 126 -3.30 -25.60 -16.32
C GLN A 126 -4.27 -24.52 -16.85
N ASP A 127 -5.33 -24.90 -17.53
CA ASP A 127 -6.30 -23.98 -18.15
C ASP A 127 -7.60 -23.83 -17.34
N SER A 128 -7.68 -24.39 -16.13
CA SER A 128 -8.87 -24.34 -15.29
C SER A 128 -8.60 -23.75 -13.91
N TYR A 129 -9.64 -23.23 -13.27
CA TYR A 129 -9.60 -22.77 -11.89
C TYR A 129 -10.25 -23.79 -10.99
N GLN A 130 -9.64 -24.04 -9.83
CA GLN A 130 -10.16 -24.97 -8.83
C GLN A 130 -10.40 -24.26 -7.51
N LEU A 131 -11.60 -24.42 -6.94
CA LEU A 131 -11.90 -23.93 -5.58
C LEU A 131 -11.11 -24.76 -4.57
N LEU A 132 -10.36 -24.06 -3.70
CA LEU A 132 -9.65 -24.68 -2.60
C LEU A 132 -10.58 -24.89 -1.40
N LYS A 133 -10.38 -26.02 -0.71
CA LYS A 133 -11.08 -26.29 0.55
C LYS A 133 -10.42 -25.53 1.69
N SER A 134 -11.22 -24.76 2.42
CA SER A 134 -10.81 -24.17 3.69
C SER A 134 -10.88 -25.19 4.83
N THR A 135 -10.16 -24.90 5.90
CA THR A 135 -10.22 -25.67 7.16
C THR A 135 -10.71 -24.76 8.27
N CYS A 136 -11.84 -25.10 8.87
CA CYS A 136 -12.34 -24.37 10.05
C CYS A 136 -11.51 -24.74 11.28
N SER A 137 -10.95 -23.78 11.94
CA SER A 137 -10.22 -23.98 13.21
C SER A 137 -11.19 -24.22 14.36
N ARG A 138 -10.87 -25.17 15.21
CA ARG A 138 -11.70 -25.49 16.41
C ARG A 138 -11.57 -24.42 17.49
N ALA A 139 -10.42 -23.75 17.57
CA ALA A 139 -10.11 -22.79 18.61
C ALA A 139 -10.82 -21.44 18.40
N ASP A 140 -10.67 -20.89 17.21
CA ASP A 140 -11.13 -19.53 16.89
C ASP A 140 -12.34 -19.49 15.92
N LYS A 141 -12.73 -20.68 15.39
CA LYS A 141 -13.84 -20.84 14.43
C LYS A 141 -13.62 -20.13 13.09
N GLU A 142 -12.40 -19.65 12.82
CA GLU A 142 -12.05 -19.00 11.57
C GLU A 142 -11.70 -20.01 10.47
N LEU A 143 -11.78 -19.56 9.21
CA LEU A 143 -11.43 -20.35 8.05
C LEU A 143 -9.96 -20.11 7.67
N TYR A 144 -9.26 -21.20 7.36
CA TYR A 144 -7.85 -21.19 6.96
C TYR A 144 -7.64 -21.90 5.63
N TYR A 145 -6.70 -21.40 4.87
CA TYR A 145 -6.16 -22.05 3.67
C TYR A 145 -4.68 -22.40 3.87
N THR A 146 -4.23 -23.46 3.20
CA THR A 146 -2.80 -23.78 3.10
C THR A 146 -2.33 -23.43 1.69
N LEU A 147 -1.55 -22.36 1.57
CA LEU A 147 -1.14 -21.78 0.29
C LEU A 147 0.37 -21.86 0.10
N ASN A 148 0.81 -21.93 -1.16
CA ASN A 148 2.23 -21.89 -1.53
C ASN A 148 2.64 -20.42 -1.72
N LYS A 149 3.29 -19.82 -0.70
CA LYS A 149 3.85 -18.45 -0.79
C LYS A 149 5.21 -18.50 -1.48
N ASN A 150 5.45 -17.58 -2.39
CA ASN A 150 6.74 -17.34 -3.02
C ASN A 150 7.65 -16.64 -2.02
N VAL A 151 8.78 -17.21 -1.71
CA VAL A 151 9.73 -16.70 -0.71
C VAL A 151 11.15 -16.85 -1.21
N TYR A 152 12.00 -15.90 -0.87
CA TYR A 152 13.41 -15.94 -1.18
C TYR A 152 14.15 -16.90 -0.23
N ASN A 153 15.00 -17.74 -0.79
CA ASN A 153 15.86 -18.63 -0.05
C ASN A 153 17.31 -18.10 -0.09
N GLU A 154 17.75 -17.48 1.00
CA GLU A 154 19.09 -16.87 1.10
C GLU A 154 20.24 -17.86 0.84
N LYS A 155 20.09 -19.15 1.22
CA LYS A 155 21.13 -20.17 1.05
C LYS A 155 21.32 -20.60 -0.41
N LYS A 156 20.24 -20.54 -1.19
CA LYS A 156 20.25 -20.92 -2.60
C LYS A 156 20.30 -19.71 -3.52
N GLU A 157 20.12 -18.51 -2.95
CA GLU A 157 20.00 -17.24 -3.67
C GLU A 157 18.91 -17.29 -4.76
N GLU A 158 17.78 -17.97 -4.47
CA GLU A 158 16.68 -18.16 -5.40
C GLU A 158 15.32 -18.03 -4.76
N TRP A 159 14.33 -17.63 -5.55
CA TRP A 159 12.93 -17.63 -5.16
C TRP A 159 12.34 -19.04 -5.32
N GLY A 160 11.52 -19.44 -4.36
CA GLY A 160 10.86 -20.73 -4.36
C GLY A 160 9.57 -20.68 -3.55
N TYR A 161 8.95 -21.84 -3.32
CA TYR A 161 7.68 -21.91 -2.62
C TYR A 161 7.80 -22.56 -1.26
N LYS A 162 7.08 -21.96 -0.29
CA LYS A 162 6.88 -22.53 1.04
C LYS A 162 5.40 -22.51 1.37
N LYS A 163 4.91 -23.58 2.00
CA LYS A 163 3.51 -23.68 2.46
C LYS A 163 3.28 -22.86 3.72
N PHE A 164 2.23 -22.03 3.70
CA PHE A 164 1.77 -21.27 4.83
C PHE A 164 0.29 -21.55 5.08
N LYS A 165 -0.08 -21.60 6.36
CA LYS A 165 -1.48 -21.61 6.79
C LYS A 165 -1.90 -20.16 7.02
N VAL A 166 -2.90 -19.68 6.27
CA VAL A 166 -3.35 -18.27 6.25
C VAL A 166 -4.83 -18.18 6.54
N ARG A 167 -5.26 -17.20 7.30
CA ARG A 167 -6.70 -16.96 7.56
C ARG A 167 -7.36 -16.37 6.30
N ALA A 168 -8.60 -16.79 6.06
CA ALA A 168 -9.38 -16.27 4.94
C ALA A 168 -9.62 -14.75 5.07
N CYS A 169 -9.94 -14.28 6.28
CA CYS A 169 -10.12 -12.84 6.55
C CYS A 169 -8.87 -12.00 6.26
N ASP A 170 -7.66 -12.49 6.57
CA ASP A 170 -6.43 -11.77 6.28
C ASP A 170 -6.22 -11.61 4.77
N LEU A 171 -6.51 -12.66 3.99
CA LEU A 171 -6.44 -12.59 2.53
C LEU A 171 -7.42 -11.56 1.96
N VAL A 172 -8.64 -11.48 2.52
CA VAL A 172 -9.63 -10.49 2.11
C VAL A 172 -9.21 -9.09 2.53
N ILE A 173 -8.74 -8.91 3.77
CA ILE A 173 -8.29 -7.60 4.26
C ILE A 173 -7.15 -7.08 3.39
N GLN A 174 -6.10 -7.85 3.20
CA GLN A 174 -4.94 -7.41 2.41
C GLN A 174 -5.28 -7.08 0.95
N THR A 175 -6.38 -7.67 0.42
CA THR A 175 -6.73 -7.53 -0.99
C THR A 175 -7.82 -6.50 -1.26
N PHE A 176 -8.85 -6.42 -0.41
CA PHE A 176 -10.05 -5.64 -0.68
C PHE A 176 -10.29 -4.50 0.29
N ILE A 177 -9.63 -4.48 1.44
CA ILE A 177 -9.86 -3.50 2.51
C ILE A 177 -8.62 -2.65 2.70
N VAL A 178 -8.83 -1.34 2.89
CA VAL A 178 -7.73 -0.44 3.26
C VAL A 178 -7.43 -0.62 4.74
N ASN A 179 -6.21 -1.06 5.05
CA ASN A 179 -5.69 -1.10 6.41
C ASN A 179 -4.58 -0.05 6.56
N GLU A 180 -4.94 1.13 7.06
CA GLU A 180 -4.01 2.26 7.21
C GLU A 180 -2.96 2.04 8.32
N ASP A 181 -3.14 1.03 9.18
CA ASP A 181 -2.23 0.74 10.31
C ASP A 181 -2.04 -0.78 10.48
N MET A 182 -1.37 -1.41 9.51
CA MET A 182 -1.17 -2.86 9.48
C MET A 182 -0.36 -3.38 10.67
N LYS A 183 0.52 -2.54 11.23
CA LYS A 183 1.35 -2.88 12.40
C LYS A 183 0.48 -3.13 13.64
N ASN A 184 -0.57 -2.34 13.82
CA ASN A 184 -1.40 -2.37 15.02
C ASN A 184 -2.74 -3.08 14.81
N ASN A 185 -3.31 -3.00 13.60
CA ASN A 185 -4.59 -3.63 13.26
C ASN A 185 -4.38 -5.08 12.80
N ILE A 186 -3.97 -5.93 13.73
CA ILE A 186 -3.61 -7.35 13.51
C ILE A 186 -4.78 -8.31 13.74
N ALA A 187 -5.85 -7.84 14.38
CA ALA A 187 -7.07 -8.61 14.60
C ALA A 187 -8.12 -8.30 13.51
N CYS A 188 -8.94 -9.28 13.18
CA CYS A 188 -10.07 -9.13 12.29
C CYS A 188 -11.37 -9.34 13.07
N TYR A 189 -12.19 -8.29 13.15
CA TYR A 189 -13.52 -8.39 13.74
C TYR A 189 -14.58 -8.64 12.67
N HIS A 190 -15.41 -9.65 12.88
CA HIS A 190 -16.54 -9.98 12.00
C HIS A 190 -17.81 -9.32 12.54
N ARG A 191 -18.35 -8.37 11.80
CA ARG A 191 -19.46 -7.49 12.19
C ARG A 191 -20.72 -8.25 12.62
N ASN A 192 -21.05 -9.33 11.91
CA ASN A 192 -22.23 -10.15 12.17
C ASN A 192 -21.98 -11.25 13.22
N GLY A 193 -20.78 -11.32 13.82
CA GLY A 193 -20.39 -12.34 14.79
C GLY A 193 -20.05 -13.71 14.19
N ASP A 194 -20.28 -13.93 12.90
CA ASP A 194 -19.91 -15.17 12.21
C ASP A 194 -18.48 -15.08 11.67
N ARG A 195 -17.55 -15.75 12.34
CA ARG A 195 -16.12 -15.77 11.98
C ARG A 195 -15.82 -16.56 10.69
N GLN A 196 -16.81 -17.17 10.09
CA GLN A 196 -16.68 -17.85 8.80
C GLN A 196 -17.19 -17.01 7.63
N ASP A 197 -17.93 -15.93 7.90
CA ASP A 197 -18.40 -15.00 6.90
C ASP A 197 -17.34 -13.95 6.58
N ASN A 198 -16.49 -14.27 5.62
CA ASN A 198 -15.37 -13.42 5.18
C ASN A 198 -15.76 -12.45 4.06
N TYR A 199 -17.05 -12.09 3.94
CA TYR A 199 -17.45 -11.03 3.03
C TYR A 199 -16.80 -9.71 3.44
N TYR A 200 -16.11 -9.04 2.50
CA TYR A 200 -15.26 -7.90 2.81
C TYR A 200 -15.96 -6.77 3.59
N LYS A 201 -17.27 -6.55 3.38
CA LYS A 201 -18.05 -5.55 4.14
C LYS A 201 -18.37 -5.98 5.57
N ASN A 202 -18.15 -7.24 5.90
CA ASN A 202 -18.33 -7.79 7.23
C ASN A 202 -17.04 -7.74 8.08
N LEU A 203 -15.90 -7.38 7.49
CA LEU A 203 -14.58 -7.46 8.12
C LEU A 203 -14.07 -6.09 8.55
N TYR A 204 -13.57 -6.01 9.77
CA TYR A 204 -12.93 -4.83 10.33
C TYR A 204 -11.51 -5.17 10.82
N PRO A 205 -10.45 -4.62 10.17
CA PRO A 205 -9.11 -4.67 10.74
C PRO A 205 -9.04 -3.76 11.96
N VAL A 206 -8.73 -4.31 13.13
CA VAL A 206 -8.71 -3.62 14.42
C VAL A 206 -7.50 -4.03 15.25
N THR A 207 -7.18 -3.24 16.28
CA THR A 207 -6.20 -3.66 17.29
C THR A 207 -6.79 -4.76 18.17
N GLU A 208 -5.95 -5.54 18.86
CA GLU A 208 -6.41 -6.56 19.82
C GLU A 208 -7.27 -5.93 20.92
N THR A 209 -6.86 -4.79 21.46
CA THR A 209 -7.60 -4.07 22.52
C THR A 209 -8.98 -3.60 22.02
N GLN A 210 -9.08 -3.15 20.77
CA GLN A 210 -10.36 -2.79 20.15
C GLN A 210 -11.23 -4.02 19.96
N TYR A 211 -10.64 -5.11 19.48
CA TYR A 211 -11.36 -6.40 19.31
C TYR A 211 -11.99 -6.85 20.62
N GLU A 212 -11.21 -6.92 21.70
CA GLU A 212 -11.68 -7.31 23.03
C GLU A 212 -12.78 -6.40 23.56
N ALA A 213 -12.65 -5.09 23.35
CA ALA A 213 -13.65 -4.12 23.78
C ALA A 213 -14.97 -4.30 23.03
N ILE A 214 -14.93 -4.50 21.70
CA ILE A 214 -16.12 -4.72 20.87
C ILE A 214 -16.79 -6.05 21.25
N GLU A 215 -16.01 -7.13 21.38
CA GLU A 215 -16.55 -8.45 21.74
C GLU A 215 -17.16 -8.45 23.15
N THR A 216 -16.54 -7.76 24.09
CA THR A 216 -17.09 -7.60 25.45
C THR A 216 -18.45 -6.92 25.44
N GLU A 217 -18.63 -5.89 24.63
CA GLU A 217 -19.92 -5.20 24.50
C GLU A 217 -20.96 -6.06 23.77
N TYR A 218 -20.55 -6.75 22.71
CA TYR A 218 -21.41 -7.69 21.99
C TYR A 218 -21.95 -8.78 22.93
N LEU A 219 -21.08 -9.41 23.72
CA LEU A 219 -21.46 -10.47 24.66
C LEU A 219 -22.39 -10.01 25.79
N LYS A 220 -22.32 -8.73 26.16
CA LYS A 220 -23.21 -8.16 27.19
C LYS A 220 -24.64 -7.86 26.68
N ASN A 221 -24.75 -7.50 25.41
CA ASN A 221 -25.98 -6.96 24.85
C ASN A 221 -26.56 -7.81 23.71
N ASP A 222 -25.93 -8.95 23.37
CA ASP A 222 -26.22 -9.83 22.22
C ASP A 222 -26.21 -9.11 20.87
N THR A 223 -25.80 -7.84 20.86
CA THR A 223 -25.70 -6.98 19.66
C THR A 223 -24.80 -5.80 19.92
N ILE A 224 -24.22 -5.25 18.86
CA ILE A 224 -23.47 -3.99 18.89
C ILE A 224 -23.74 -3.17 17.62
N SER A 225 -24.04 -1.90 17.78
CA SER A 225 -24.27 -1.01 16.63
C SER A 225 -22.94 -0.59 15.97
N GLU A 226 -23.00 -0.29 14.67
CA GLU A 226 -21.84 0.23 13.93
C GLU A 226 -21.29 1.53 14.53
N ASP A 227 -22.17 2.44 14.94
CA ASP A 227 -21.78 3.68 15.62
C ASP A 227 -21.01 3.41 16.92
N ARG A 228 -21.34 2.34 17.63
CA ARG A 228 -20.64 1.97 18.85
C ARG A 228 -19.27 1.36 18.55
N ILE A 229 -19.18 0.50 17.55
CA ILE A 229 -17.89 -0.02 17.05
C ILE A 229 -16.99 1.16 16.66
N MET A 230 -17.52 2.12 15.88
CA MET A 230 -16.77 3.30 15.46
C MET A 230 -16.30 4.17 16.62
N LYS A 231 -17.11 4.28 17.68
CA LYS A 231 -16.68 4.98 18.92
C LYS A 231 -15.50 4.28 19.58
N ILE A 232 -15.54 2.96 19.70
CA ILE A 232 -14.43 2.17 20.28
C ILE A 232 -13.17 2.33 19.44
N VAL A 233 -13.26 2.21 18.12
CA VAL A 233 -12.10 2.30 17.20
C VAL A 233 -11.45 3.69 17.23
N ASN A 234 -12.23 4.74 17.40
CA ASN A 234 -11.74 6.11 17.46
C ASN A 234 -11.30 6.56 18.85
N ASP A 235 -11.64 5.81 19.90
CA ASP A 235 -11.28 6.15 21.27
C ASP A 235 -9.78 5.85 21.52
N MET A 236 -9.09 6.86 22.05
CA MET A 236 -7.68 6.77 22.42
C MET A 236 -7.38 5.65 23.42
N LYS A 237 -8.36 5.30 24.25
CA LYS A 237 -8.26 4.25 25.25
C LYS A 237 -7.98 2.86 24.65
N TYR A 238 -8.46 2.63 23.43
CA TYR A 238 -8.38 1.33 22.75
C TYR A 238 -7.37 1.32 21.60
N LYS A 239 -6.53 2.35 21.48
CA LYS A 239 -5.38 2.32 20.58
C LYS A 239 -4.32 1.33 21.08
N ALA A 240 -3.49 0.86 20.18
CA ALA A 240 -2.38 -0.02 20.53
C ALA A 240 -1.41 0.67 21.52
N ASP A 241 -0.74 -0.14 22.34
CA ASP A 241 0.27 0.35 23.26
C ASP A 241 1.36 1.14 22.52
N GLY A 242 1.72 2.30 23.09
CA GLY A 242 2.68 3.20 22.45
C GLY A 242 2.14 4.00 21.27
N TRP A 243 0.85 3.86 20.93
CA TRP A 243 0.25 4.69 19.90
C TRP A 243 0.32 6.18 20.27
N ASN A 244 0.84 7.01 19.34
CA ASN A 244 1.02 8.43 19.55
C ASN A 244 0.57 9.21 18.31
N PRO A 245 -0.40 10.14 18.44
CA PRO A 245 -0.94 10.91 17.32
C PRO A 245 0.12 11.71 16.56
N TRP A 246 1.28 11.95 17.15
CA TRP A 246 2.39 12.61 16.50
C TRP A 246 2.88 11.87 15.26
N TYR A 247 2.97 10.53 15.33
CA TYR A 247 3.45 9.70 14.22
C TYR A 247 2.41 9.50 13.12
N TYR A 248 1.14 9.87 13.36
CA TYR A 248 0.05 9.82 12.38
C TYR A 248 -0.21 11.16 11.71
N ARG A 249 0.65 12.15 11.91
CA ARG A 249 0.58 13.43 11.21
C ARG A 249 1.09 13.28 9.79
N ARG A 250 0.29 13.72 8.83
CA ARG A 250 0.67 13.75 7.41
C ARG A 250 1.69 14.87 7.14
N SER A 251 2.93 14.64 7.60
CA SER A 251 4.03 15.61 7.59
C SER A 251 4.90 15.56 6.34
N PHE A 252 4.78 14.49 5.55
CA PHE A 252 5.54 14.31 4.30
C PHE A 252 4.66 14.67 3.12
N GLU A 253 4.97 15.78 2.45
CA GLU A 253 4.21 16.36 1.33
C GLU A 253 2.69 16.46 1.61
N GLY A 254 2.32 16.57 2.89
CA GLY A 254 0.93 16.61 3.33
C GLY A 254 0.14 15.30 3.24
N VAL A 255 0.78 14.21 2.84
CA VAL A 255 0.16 12.90 2.59
C VAL A 255 0.76 11.82 3.48
N GLY A 256 2.08 11.67 3.46
CA GLY A 256 2.78 10.61 4.17
C GLY A 256 2.90 10.87 5.68
N TYR A 257 2.92 9.79 6.46
CA TYR A 257 3.12 9.79 7.91
C TYR A 257 3.87 8.53 8.35
N LEU A 258 4.45 8.56 9.56
CA LEU A 258 5.36 7.49 10.02
C LEU A 258 4.63 6.24 10.52
N GLY A 259 3.53 6.40 11.26
CA GLY A 259 2.77 5.29 11.87
C GLY A 259 3.48 4.57 13.01
N THR A 260 4.72 4.95 13.34
CA THR A 260 5.54 4.33 14.38
C THR A 260 6.57 5.32 14.89
N ASP A 261 7.10 5.10 16.09
CA ASP A 261 8.27 5.78 16.68
C ASP A 261 9.59 5.09 16.32
N ASP A 262 9.53 3.81 15.97
CA ASP A 262 10.68 3.01 15.58
C ASP A 262 11.04 3.26 14.11
N VAL A 263 11.73 4.38 13.86
CA VAL A 263 12.12 4.80 12.51
C VAL A 263 13.63 5.00 12.44
N ASP A 264 14.29 4.15 11.68
CA ASP A 264 15.65 4.43 11.21
C ASP A 264 15.60 5.34 9.99
N TYR A 265 15.84 6.64 10.22
CA TYR A 265 15.82 7.70 9.19
C TYR A 265 16.95 7.57 8.15
N TYR A 266 17.93 6.71 8.38
CA TYR A 266 19.04 6.42 7.46
C TYR A 266 18.85 5.13 6.69
N SER A 267 17.80 4.36 7.00
CA SER A 267 17.53 3.09 6.31
C SER A 267 17.18 3.30 4.83
N ASP A 268 17.50 2.29 4.02
CA ASP A 268 17.10 2.25 2.61
C ASP A 268 15.57 2.28 2.45
N ALA A 269 14.84 1.58 3.32
CA ALA A 269 13.38 1.59 3.34
C ALA A 269 12.82 3.02 3.51
N TYR A 270 13.34 3.77 4.48
CA TYR A 270 12.89 5.15 4.72
C TYR A 270 13.21 6.07 3.54
N ASN A 271 14.41 5.95 2.98
CA ASN A 271 14.83 6.75 1.83
C ASN A 271 13.96 6.46 0.59
N ARG A 272 13.63 5.19 0.32
CA ARG A 272 12.75 4.81 -0.79
C ARG A 272 11.35 5.33 -0.59
N TRP A 273 10.81 5.17 0.61
CA TRP A 273 9.47 5.65 0.94
C TRP A 273 9.36 7.18 0.81
N THR A 274 10.31 7.94 1.35
CA THR A 274 10.31 9.40 1.22
C THR A 274 10.44 9.85 -0.23
N ASN A 275 11.31 9.20 -1.00
CA ASN A 275 11.47 9.48 -2.44
C ASN A 275 10.19 9.17 -3.21
N MET A 276 9.49 8.08 -2.90
CA MET A 276 8.20 7.73 -3.50
C MET A 276 7.14 8.80 -3.21
N ILE A 277 6.99 9.21 -1.94
CA ILE A 277 6.06 10.27 -1.55
C ILE A 277 6.42 11.60 -2.27
N GLN A 278 7.69 11.98 -2.30
CA GLN A 278 8.13 13.21 -2.97
C GLN A 278 7.88 13.17 -4.48
N ARG A 279 8.17 12.06 -5.17
CA ARG A 279 7.88 11.90 -6.59
C ARG A 279 6.40 12.13 -6.90
N CYS A 280 5.51 11.60 -6.08
CA CYS A 280 4.07 11.70 -6.31
C CYS A 280 3.45 13.04 -5.94
N TYR A 281 4.00 13.76 -4.95
CA TYR A 281 3.29 14.89 -4.36
C TYR A 281 4.08 16.21 -4.29
N ASN A 282 5.38 16.20 -4.61
CA ASN A 282 6.18 17.42 -4.57
C ASN A 282 6.12 18.17 -5.92
N SER A 283 5.55 19.39 -5.88
CA SER A 283 5.39 20.22 -7.08
C SER A 283 6.70 20.63 -7.74
N LYS A 284 7.79 20.73 -6.98
CA LYS A 284 9.12 21.05 -7.54
C LYS A 284 9.64 19.88 -8.37
N ILE A 285 9.41 18.64 -7.94
CA ILE A 285 9.77 17.46 -8.72
C ILE A 285 8.94 17.40 -10.00
N HIS A 286 7.65 17.73 -9.95
CA HIS A 286 6.79 17.73 -11.14
C HIS A 286 7.21 18.77 -12.19
N ALA A 287 7.92 19.82 -11.80
CA ALA A 287 8.42 20.83 -12.74
C ALA A 287 9.47 20.27 -13.71
N TYR A 288 10.31 19.32 -13.28
CA TYR A 288 11.33 18.70 -14.14
C TYR A 288 11.08 17.22 -14.44
N LYS A 289 10.11 16.56 -13.74
CA LYS A 289 9.66 15.19 -14.01
C LYS A 289 8.13 15.15 -14.10
N PRO A 290 7.53 15.74 -15.14
CA PRO A 290 6.07 15.94 -15.24
C PRO A 290 5.26 14.63 -15.30
N TYR A 291 5.88 13.52 -15.68
CA TYR A 291 5.24 12.20 -15.74
C TYR A 291 4.82 11.67 -14.36
N TYR A 292 5.40 12.17 -13.25
CA TYR A 292 4.92 11.81 -11.91
C TYR A 292 3.67 12.57 -11.45
N LYS A 293 3.24 13.60 -12.17
CA LYS A 293 2.10 14.45 -11.77
C LYS A 293 0.81 13.68 -11.53
N ASN A 294 0.60 12.60 -12.27
CA ASN A 294 -0.59 11.76 -12.17
C ASN A 294 -0.34 10.47 -11.37
N THR A 295 0.86 10.30 -10.84
CA THR A 295 1.22 9.13 -10.02
C THR A 295 0.84 9.40 -8.56
N ARG A 296 0.39 8.36 -7.87
CA ARG A 296 0.00 8.43 -6.46
C ARG A 296 0.54 7.24 -5.68
N VAL A 297 0.42 7.33 -4.36
CA VAL A 297 0.74 6.23 -3.43
C VAL A 297 -0.56 5.71 -2.85
N CYS A 298 -0.73 4.41 -2.71
CA CYS A 298 -1.90 3.80 -2.07
C CYS A 298 -2.05 4.27 -0.62
N ASP A 299 -3.26 4.19 -0.08
CA ASP A 299 -3.56 4.72 1.25
C ASP A 299 -2.74 4.01 2.33
N GLU A 300 -2.53 2.73 2.19
CA GLU A 300 -1.73 1.94 3.13
C GLU A 300 -0.27 2.39 3.18
N TRP A 301 0.34 2.68 2.02
CA TRP A 301 1.74 3.10 1.95
C TRP A 301 1.96 4.59 2.20
N GLN A 302 0.90 5.38 2.41
CA GLN A 302 1.04 6.70 3.01
C GLN A 302 1.57 6.59 4.45
N ASN A 303 1.36 5.44 5.10
CA ASN A 303 1.99 5.05 6.35
C ASN A 303 3.34 4.37 6.07
N PHE A 304 4.44 4.96 6.56
CA PHE A 304 5.78 4.38 6.42
C PHE A 304 5.86 2.99 7.08
N SER A 305 5.24 2.79 8.24
CA SER A 305 5.24 1.50 8.93
C SER A 305 4.65 0.39 8.06
N ASN A 306 3.56 0.66 7.33
CA ASN A 306 2.97 -0.30 6.41
C ASN A 306 3.87 -0.59 5.20
N PHE A 307 4.48 0.47 4.62
CA PHE A 307 5.47 0.29 3.55
C PHE A 307 6.66 -0.54 4.02
N LYS A 308 7.15 -0.30 5.25
CA LYS A 308 8.28 -1.02 5.84
C LYS A 308 7.99 -2.51 6.00
N ILE A 309 6.76 -2.89 6.42
CA ILE A 309 6.35 -4.30 6.51
C ILE A 309 6.48 -4.98 5.14
N TRP A 310 5.94 -4.36 4.08
CA TRP A 310 6.04 -4.89 2.73
C TRP A 310 7.49 -4.89 2.22
N TYR A 311 8.25 -3.83 2.51
CA TYR A 311 9.66 -3.72 2.15
C TYR A 311 10.47 -4.89 2.70
N ASP A 312 10.31 -5.22 3.99
CA ASP A 312 11.06 -6.28 4.66
C ASP A 312 10.75 -7.67 4.11
N GLU A 313 9.55 -7.88 3.59
CA GLU A 313 9.16 -9.15 2.96
C GLU A 313 9.68 -9.31 1.52
N HIS A 314 9.88 -8.21 0.80
CA HIS A 314 10.13 -8.25 -0.65
C HIS A 314 11.51 -7.76 -1.07
N TYR A 315 12.19 -6.97 -0.23
CA TYR A 315 13.49 -6.42 -0.58
C TYR A 315 14.61 -7.44 -0.34
N ILE A 316 15.31 -7.78 -1.42
CA ILE A 316 16.54 -8.56 -1.36
C ILE A 316 17.71 -7.63 -1.61
N PRO A 317 18.66 -7.48 -0.66
CA PRO A 317 19.82 -6.62 -0.85
C PRO A 317 20.64 -7.03 -2.07
N GLY A 318 21.06 -6.05 -2.85
CA GLY A 318 21.84 -6.26 -4.05
C GLY A 318 22.35 -4.96 -4.64
N ASN A 319 23.15 -5.05 -5.69
CA ASN A 319 23.67 -3.87 -6.37
C ASN A 319 22.58 -3.24 -7.23
N ALA A 320 22.37 -1.93 -7.04
CA ALA A 320 21.46 -1.11 -7.85
C ALA A 320 20.06 -1.72 -7.99
N ILE A 321 19.37 -1.86 -6.86
CA ILE A 321 17.97 -2.30 -6.81
C ILE A 321 17.04 -1.08 -6.86
N ASP A 322 16.05 -1.10 -7.73
CA ASP A 322 15.02 -0.06 -7.87
C ASP A 322 13.66 -0.56 -7.36
N LEU A 323 12.85 0.36 -6.84
CA LEU A 323 11.43 0.13 -6.61
C LEU A 323 10.68 0.50 -7.90
N ASP A 324 10.25 -0.50 -8.62
CA ASP A 324 9.46 -0.34 -9.85
C ASP A 324 7.96 -0.44 -9.57
N LYS A 325 7.15 0.31 -10.35
CA LYS A 325 5.68 0.32 -10.29
C LYS A 325 5.02 -0.01 -11.62
N ASP A 326 5.80 -0.17 -12.67
CA ASP A 326 5.30 -0.21 -14.05
C ASP A 326 5.28 -1.62 -14.62
N LEU A 327 6.19 -2.50 -14.18
CA LEU A 327 6.30 -3.87 -14.71
C LEU A 327 5.06 -4.71 -14.42
N LEU A 328 4.57 -4.70 -13.18
CA LEU A 328 3.41 -5.51 -12.78
C LEU A 328 2.10 -4.94 -13.32
N CYS A 329 1.99 -3.61 -13.44
CA CYS A 329 0.79 -2.95 -13.95
C CYS A 329 1.08 -1.56 -14.53
N ASN A 330 1.47 -1.52 -15.79
CA ASN A 330 1.91 -0.31 -16.51
C ASN A 330 0.87 0.85 -16.53
N GLU A 331 -0.42 0.57 -16.38
CA GLU A 331 -1.48 1.58 -16.52
C GLU A 331 -1.97 2.18 -15.20
N ALA A 332 -1.54 1.63 -14.07
CA ALA A 332 -2.13 1.98 -12.78
C ALA A 332 -1.71 3.35 -12.25
N ASN A 333 -0.54 3.86 -12.61
CA ASN A 333 0.03 5.12 -12.10
C ASN A 333 -0.03 5.24 -10.56
N ILE A 334 0.18 4.13 -9.86
CA ILE A 334 0.11 4.04 -8.41
C ILE A 334 1.23 3.17 -7.85
N TYR A 335 1.81 3.60 -6.75
CA TYR A 335 2.66 2.78 -5.91
C TYR A 335 1.80 2.02 -4.90
N SER A 336 1.79 0.72 -4.99
CA SER A 336 1.04 -0.17 -4.09
C SER A 336 1.66 -1.57 -4.04
N PRO A 337 1.29 -2.43 -3.08
CA PRO A 337 1.73 -3.82 -3.05
C PRO A 337 1.41 -4.61 -4.33
N GLU A 338 0.33 -4.22 -5.04
CA GLU A 338 -0.12 -4.92 -6.26
C GLU A 338 0.57 -4.45 -7.53
N THR A 339 1.22 -3.28 -7.50
CA THR A 339 1.88 -2.70 -8.69
C THR A 339 3.39 -2.73 -8.60
N CYS A 340 3.93 -2.76 -7.38
CA CYS A 340 5.35 -2.59 -7.17
C CYS A 340 6.11 -3.90 -7.00
N SER A 341 7.33 -3.91 -7.49
CA SER A 341 8.32 -4.92 -7.17
C SER A 341 9.72 -4.30 -7.09
N PHE A 342 10.65 -5.04 -6.47
CA PHE A 342 12.07 -4.67 -6.50
C PHE A 342 12.74 -5.32 -7.69
N LEU A 343 13.34 -4.51 -8.54
CA LEU A 343 14.06 -4.95 -9.73
C LEU A 343 15.52 -4.48 -9.67
N SER A 344 16.42 -5.24 -10.27
CA SER A 344 17.74 -4.67 -10.57
C SER A 344 17.57 -3.47 -11.50
N HIS A 345 18.44 -2.47 -11.37
CA HIS A 345 18.42 -1.30 -12.25
C HIS A 345 18.45 -1.68 -13.73
N TYR A 346 19.18 -2.76 -14.05
CA TYR A 346 19.19 -3.31 -15.40
C TYR A 346 17.81 -3.76 -15.88
N LEU A 347 17.10 -4.57 -15.09
CA LEU A 347 15.74 -5.00 -15.43
C LEU A 347 14.79 -3.81 -15.53
N ASN A 348 14.83 -2.91 -14.56
CA ASN A 348 13.98 -1.71 -14.57
C ASN A 348 14.16 -0.90 -15.87
N THR A 349 15.41 -0.72 -16.32
CA THR A 349 15.71 0.02 -17.56
C THR A 349 15.15 -0.65 -18.82
N VAL A 350 15.05 -1.98 -18.85
CA VAL A 350 14.48 -2.74 -20.00
C VAL A 350 13.00 -2.43 -20.19
N PHE A 351 12.28 -2.22 -19.09
CA PHE A 351 10.82 -2.00 -19.06
C PHE A 351 10.43 -0.52 -19.05
N GLU A 352 11.40 0.42 -18.98
CA GLU A 352 11.09 1.83 -19.19
C GLU A 352 10.66 2.03 -20.65
N ASP A 353 9.51 2.71 -20.85
CA ASP A 353 9.10 3.23 -22.16
C ASP A 353 9.98 4.44 -22.49
N ARG A 354 11.20 4.19 -22.94
CA ARG A 354 12.07 5.24 -23.50
C ARG A 354 11.69 5.46 -24.95
N GLU A 355 11.86 6.73 -25.36
CA GLU A 355 11.63 7.22 -26.72
C GLU A 355 12.07 6.21 -27.81
N ALA A 356 11.41 6.31 -28.96
CA ALA A 356 11.46 5.41 -30.09
C ALA A 356 12.82 4.69 -30.26
N PRO A 357 12.79 3.40 -30.66
CA PRO A 357 14.01 2.67 -30.98
C PRO A 357 14.81 3.48 -32.00
N ASN A 358 16.14 3.47 -31.86
CA ASN A 358 17.00 4.09 -32.84
C ASN A 358 16.88 3.32 -34.16
N THR A 359 16.08 3.89 -35.05
CA THR A 359 15.99 3.44 -36.44
C THR A 359 16.87 4.37 -37.26
N THR A 360 17.91 3.85 -37.84
CA THR A 360 18.83 4.59 -38.72
C THR A 360 18.78 4.02 -40.13
N LEU A 361 18.68 4.91 -41.12
CA LEU A 361 18.81 4.49 -42.51
C LEU A 361 20.30 4.30 -42.79
N ASN A 362 20.69 3.12 -43.30
CA ASN A 362 22.06 2.84 -43.68
C ASN A 362 22.35 3.26 -45.12
N ASP A 363 23.61 3.14 -45.57
CA ASP A 363 24.05 3.54 -46.90
C ASP A 363 23.37 2.76 -48.03
N ASP A 364 22.85 1.56 -47.74
CA ASP A 364 22.09 0.71 -48.69
C ASP A 364 20.60 1.05 -48.76
N GLY A 365 20.17 2.10 -48.04
CA GLY A 365 18.77 2.53 -47.98
C GLY A 365 17.87 1.61 -47.15
N LYS A 366 18.43 0.77 -46.27
CA LYS A 366 17.71 -0.10 -45.35
C LYS A 366 17.67 0.45 -43.95
N TYR A 367 16.67 0.06 -43.17
CA TYR A 367 16.44 0.50 -41.80
C TYR A 367 17.15 -0.43 -40.80
N GLU A 368 18.22 0.06 -40.16
CA GLU A 368 18.86 -0.60 -39.01
C GLU A 368 18.15 -0.26 -37.74
N VAL A 369 17.74 -1.28 -36.99
CA VAL A 369 16.99 -1.13 -35.76
C VAL A 369 17.79 -1.59 -34.55
N SER A 370 17.83 -0.77 -33.53
CA SER A 370 18.50 -1.10 -32.26
C SER A 370 17.81 -0.49 -31.08
N ILE A 371 18.01 -1.06 -29.89
CA ILE A 371 17.61 -0.49 -28.60
C ILE A 371 18.85 -0.24 -27.74
N MET A 372 18.76 0.78 -26.88
CA MET A 372 19.83 1.10 -25.92
C MET A 372 19.39 0.70 -24.51
N ILE A 373 20.16 -0.18 -23.86
CA ILE A 373 19.95 -0.59 -22.47
C ILE A 373 21.24 -0.33 -21.70
N LEU A 374 21.21 0.58 -20.71
CA LEU A 374 22.38 0.98 -19.93
C LEU A 374 23.62 1.30 -20.81
N ASN A 375 23.44 2.12 -21.85
CA ASN A 375 24.47 2.50 -22.83
C ASN A 375 25.03 1.35 -23.69
N LYS A 376 24.39 0.17 -23.64
CA LYS A 376 24.72 -0.94 -24.54
C LYS A 376 23.74 -0.99 -25.70
N LYS A 377 24.24 -0.85 -26.92
CA LYS A 377 23.45 -1.03 -28.15
C LYS A 377 23.13 -2.51 -28.33
N ILE A 378 21.86 -2.83 -28.52
CA ILE A 378 21.36 -4.17 -28.86
C ILE A 378 20.74 -4.07 -30.25
N ASP A 379 21.35 -4.73 -31.22
CA ASP A 379 20.88 -4.74 -32.59
C ASP A 379 19.69 -5.70 -32.72
N LEU A 380 18.59 -5.20 -33.31
CA LEU A 380 17.34 -5.94 -33.49
C LEU A 380 17.11 -6.37 -34.93
N GLY A 381 17.95 -5.93 -35.88
CA GLY A 381 17.93 -6.35 -37.28
C GLY A 381 17.96 -5.20 -38.29
N ILE A 382 17.97 -5.58 -39.57
CA ILE A 382 17.96 -4.67 -40.75
C ILE A 382 16.72 -5.01 -41.58
N TYR A 383 15.97 -3.97 -42.01
CA TYR A 383 14.68 -4.10 -42.69
C TYR A 383 14.64 -3.24 -43.94
N ASP A 384 13.85 -3.67 -44.93
CA ASP A 384 13.74 -2.96 -46.20
C ASP A 384 12.77 -1.76 -46.13
N THR A 385 11.81 -1.79 -45.22
CA THR A 385 10.79 -0.72 -45.06
C THR A 385 10.67 -0.25 -43.61
N GLU A 386 10.19 1.00 -43.42
CA GLU A 386 9.93 1.57 -42.08
C GLU A 386 8.90 0.74 -41.29
N ASP A 387 7.85 0.24 -41.97
CA ASP A 387 6.81 -0.57 -41.32
C ASP A 387 7.34 -1.94 -40.86
N GLU A 388 8.25 -2.55 -41.65
CA GLU A 388 8.94 -3.77 -41.22
C GLU A 388 9.87 -3.49 -40.05
N ALA A 389 10.60 -2.37 -40.09
CA ALA A 389 11.44 -1.94 -38.98
C ALA A 389 10.65 -1.74 -37.69
N LYS A 390 9.49 -1.10 -37.73
CA LYS A 390 8.58 -0.95 -36.58
C LYS A 390 8.13 -2.32 -36.02
N LYS A 391 7.77 -3.26 -36.88
CA LYS A 391 7.43 -4.64 -36.46
C LYS A 391 8.66 -5.34 -35.87
N GLY A 392 9.82 -5.20 -36.51
CA GLY A 392 11.08 -5.75 -36.05
C GLY A 392 11.48 -5.26 -34.66
N VAL A 393 11.18 -3.99 -34.33
CA VAL A 393 11.36 -3.45 -32.99
C VAL A 393 10.52 -4.22 -31.98
N ILE A 394 9.21 -4.39 -32.25
CA ILE A 394 8.28 -5.06 -31.34
C ILE A 394 8.74 -6.50 -31.10
N GLU A 395 8.99 -7.23 -32.19
CA GLU A 395 9.40 -8.62 -32.13
C GLU A 395 10.78 -8.80 -31.49
N GLY A 396 11.76 -7.99 -31.92
CA GLY A 396 13.11 -8.05 -31.38
C GLY A 396 13.19 -7.70 -29.90
N LYS A 397 12.50 -6.62 -29.47
CA LYS A 397 12.41 -6.26 -28.03
C LYS A 397 11.68 -7.35 -27.24
N LYS A 398 10.61 -7.92 -27.80
CA LYS A 398 9.87 -9.01 -27.14
C LYS A 398 10.72 -10.27 -26.98
N ASN A 399 11.43 -10.68 -28.02
CA ASN A 399 12.33 -11.84 -27.98
C ASN A 399 13.43 -11.62 -26.92
N TYR A 400 14.01 -10.43 -26.90
CA TYR A 400 15.01 -10.07 -25.88
C TYR A 400 14.45 -10.17 -24.46
N ILE A 401 13.24 -9.64 -24.22
CA ILE A 401 12.55 -9.73 -22.92
C ILE A 401 12.27 -11.19 -22.56
N ASP A 402 11.82 -12.01 -23.51
CA ASP A 402 11.53 -13.42 -23.27
C ASP A 402 12.77 -14.24 -22.89
N GLU A 403 13.90 -13.99 -23.56
CA GLU A 403 15.18 -14.59 -23.16
C GLU A 403 15.65 -14.13 -21.78
N LEU A 404 15.46 -12.83 -21.49
CA LEU A 404 15.82 -12.27 -20.22
C LEU A 404 14.95 -12.83 -19.08
N ALA A 405 13.65 -13.03 -19.34
CA ALA A 405 12.75 -13.68 -18.40
C ALA A 405 13.22 -15.11 -18.07
N GLU A 406 13.58 -15.92 -19.08
CA GLU A 406 14.08 -17.27 -18.84
C GLU A 406 15.39 -17.27 -18.02
N LYS A 407 16.32 -16.34 -18.29
CA LYS A 407 17.56 -16.16 -17.50
C LYS A 407 17.30 -15.69 -16.06
N SER A 408 16.15 -15.05 -15.84
CA SER A 408 15.72 -14.52 -14.52
C SER A 408 14.86 -15.50 -13.72
N ARG A 409 14.49 -16.64 -14.31
CA ARG A 409 13.65 -17.65 -13.65
C ARG A 409 14.29 -18.11 -12.33
N GLY A 410 13.53 -18.03 -11.23
CA GLY A 410 14.00 -18.33 -9.88
C GLY A 410 14.89 -17.25 -9.24
N LYS A 411 15.37 -16.25 -10.01
CA LYS A 411 16.14 -15.11 -9.48
C LYS A 411 15.26 -13.91 -9.14
N VAL A 412 14.06 -13.87 -9.68
CA VAL A 412 13.03 -12.87 -9.40
C VAL A 412 11.78 -13.57 -8.87
N PRO A 413 10.87 -12.84 -8.16
CA PRO A 413 9.56 -13.40 -7.78
C PRO A 413 8.77 -13.87 -9.02
N ASP A 414 7.92 -14.87 -8.85
CA ASP A 414 7.14 -15.43 -9.96
C ASP A 414 6.21 -14.38 -10.61
N CYS A 415 5.63 -13.47 -9.81
CA CYS A 415 4.81 -12.38 -10.37
C CYS A 415 5.63 -11.47 -11.31
N VAL A 416 6.90 -11.24 -11.02
CA VAL A 416 7.83 -10.50 -11.89
C VAL A 416 8.12 -11.30 -13.16
N TYR A 417 8.47 -12.58 -13.02
CA TYR A 417 8.69 -13.47 -14.17
C TYR A 417 7.48 -13.51 -15.09
N ASP A 418 6.28 -13.71 -14.55
CA ASP A 418 5.02 -13.72 -15.31
C ASP A 418 4.77 -12.38 -16.01
N ALA A 419 5.03 -11.26 -15.33
CA ALA A 419 4.87 -9.93 -15.92
C ALA A 419 5.83 -9.72 -17.11
N MET A 420 7.10 -10.16 -16.98
CA MET A 420 8.07 -10.14 -18.07
C MET A 420 7.58 -10.94 -19.27
N LYS A 421 7.12 -12.18 -19.05
CA LYS A 421 6.58 -13.05 -20.12
C LYS A 421 5.35 -12.46 -20.82
N ASN A 422 4.53 -11.75 -20.09
CA ASN A 422 3.30 -11.14 -20.61
C ASN A 422 3.47 -9.68 -21.05
N TRP A 423 4.70 -9.15 -21.04
CA TRP A 423 4.96 -7.77 -21.40
C TRP A 423 4.61 -7.48 -22.85
N LYS A 424 3.86 -6.40 -23.05
CA LYS A 424 3.49 -5.91 -24.39
C LYS A 424 4.37 -4.72 -24.73
N VAL A 425 5.20 -4.89 -25.76
CA VAL A 425 6.03 -3.80 -26.27
C VAL A 425 5.14 -2.78 -26.97
N LYS A 426 5.22 -1.53 -26.55
CA LYS A 426 4.57 -0.39 -27.21
C LYS A 426 5.61 0.30 -28.10
N VAL A 427 5.23 0.68 -29.30
CA VAL A 427 6.00 1.56 -30.19
C VAL A 427 5.17 2.82 -30.33
N SER A 428 5.75 3.95 -29.93
CA SER A 428 5.18 5.29 -30.06
C SER A 428 5.32 5.80 -31.50
#